data_e161fb0b20c1e357ba2ac5ae197096de
#
_entry.id   e161fb0b20c1e357ba2ac5ae197096de
#
_cell.length_a   1.000
_cell.length_b   1.000
_cell.length_c   1.000
_cell.angle_alpha   90.00
_cell.angle_beta   90.00
_cell.angle_gamma   90.00
#
_symmetry.space_group_name_H-M   'P 1'
#
loop_
_entity.id
_entity.type
_entity.pdbx_description
1 polymer ?
#
loop_
_entity_poly.entity_id
_entity_poly.type
_entity_poly.pdbx_seq_one_letter_code
_entity_poly.pdbx_strand_id
1 'polypeptide(L)'
;KERIITGSGSGSGSGSGSGTGTGSGKDAGYTPTMQRALPWILAILAGLVLALAMPGPGIWPLVVVFPVLLLEALDRTRTWWHAWLLGWLAGTVHWLAATSWVYDVMHHYGGLAAPAASAVLLGMALYLGIIWALIAGVVFLVPSVWRIWFFPVAWVAIDTLRRFQPYQFPWNDLAATVAHQPVALASLPVWGATGLGWALVAVGAGLWGWLRRDRRHVSAVQLIAAIGLTISMSALSPGFESAGAPVRVALLQPGTTLEEKWNPGEFEEIADRVWSLTRRAADAGAKVVLWPESAVPFRIDTDETYRRIVTELAIDLDIQIILNSIGGSSGNAFANSAYLVTTEGISPVRYDKVHLVPFGEYVPPWAEMVTTGALVREVGRFTPGQSATLLPSIVPLGESICYEVVYPGHSAAAVKNGAEILITLTNDGWYGHSWAPDQHFAQVRLRAAESRRWFARAALTGISGFVDPYGRVPERLEVGGQGFLIADLTPIRTVTPRARWGDWWFVLCAIGAVGLLIWTRVRPVSPLKEA
;
A
#
# COMPACT_ATOMS: atom_id res chain seq x y z
N LYS A 1 86.21 26.63 20.64
CA LYS A 1 87.02 25.51 21.13
C LYS A 1 86.30 24.22 20.67
N GLU A 2 86.70 23.68 19.54
CA GLU A 2 87.64 22.56 19.37
C GLU A 2 87.13 21.27 20.07
N ARG A 3 87.06 20.08 19.45
CA ARG A 3 87.72 19.35 18.33
C ARG A 3 86.93 18.10 18.05
N ILE A 4 86.60 17.70 16.86
CA ILE A 4 87.26 16.71 15.95
C ILE A 4 87.79 15.46 16.66
N ILE A 5 87.35 14.28 16.20
CA ILE A 5 88.13 13.17 15.60
C ILE A 5 87.24 11.94 15.35
N THR A 6 87.04 11.58 14.15
CA THR A 6 87.19 10.33 13.33
C THR A 6 87.33 8.96 14.03
N GLY A 7 86.65 7.97 13.49
CA GLY A 7 86.90 6.55 13.74
C GLY A 7 86.09 5.63 12.82
N SER A 8 86.70 5.15 11.75
CA SER A 8 86.25 4.09 10.84
C SER A 8 86.28 2.73 11.52
N GLY A 9 85.30 1.88 11.25
CA GLY A 9 85.32 0.49 11.69
C GLY A 9 84.33 -0.35 10.86
N SER A 10 84.89 -1.08 9.90
CA SER A 10 84.24 -2.14 9.12
C SER A 10 84.03 -3.37 9.98
N GLY A 11 82.81 -3.95 9.91
CA GLY A 11 82.51 -5.21 10.56
C GLY A 11 81.38 -5.97 9.82
N SER A 12 81.75 -6.91 9.02
CA SER A 12 80.90 -7.88 8.38
C SER A 12 80.41 -8.90 9.44
N GLY A 13 79.05 -9.08 9.52
CA GLY A 13 78.41 -10.10 10.36
C GLY A 13 77.20 -10.67 9.68
N SER A 14 77.33 -11.82 9.08
CA SER A 14 76.27 -12.70 8.58
C SER A 14 75.48 -13.28 9.78
N GLY A 15 74.23 -13.01 9.91
CA GLY A 15 73.29 -13.61 10.87
C GLY A 15 71.98 -14.00 10.21
N SER A 16 71.84 -15.31 9.91
CA SER A 16 70.59 -15.93 9.50
C SER A 16 69.66 -16.06 10.71
N GLY A 17 68.58 -15.27 10.73
CA GLY A 17 67.48 -15.35 11.70
C GLY A 17 66.18 -15.69 11.00
N SER A 18 65.74 -16.97 11.10
CA SER A 18 64.43 -17.43 10.72
C SER A 18 63.36 -16.87 11.70
N GLY A 19 62.72 -15.80 11.34
CA GLY A 19 61.53 -15.25 12.03
C GLY A 19 60.27 -15.81 11.42
N THR A 20 59.62 -16.73 12.11
CA THR A 20 58.26 -17.16 11.81
C THR A 20 57.30 -16.00 12.03
N GLY A 21 56.94 -15.32 10.98
CA GLY A 21 55.88 -14.31 10.98
C GLY A 21 54.53 -14.97 11.14
N THR A 22 53.93 -14.79 12.32
CA THR A 22 52.53 -15.11 12.59
C THR A 22 51.67 -14.28 11.64
N GLY A 23 50.84 -14.98 10.87
CA GLY A 23 49.97 -14.38 9.86
C GLY A 23 48.99 -13.39 10.46
N SER A 24 49.11 -12.15 10.05
CA SER A 24 48.06 -11.18 10.13
C SER A 24 46.89 -11.68 9.28
N GLY A 25 45.68 -11.71 9.93
CA GLY A 25 44.44 -12.10 9.28
C GLY A 25 44.26 -11.34 7.97
N LYS A 26 44.03 -12.08 6.91
CA LYS A 26 43.68 -11.56 5.60
C LYS A 26 42.36 -10.82 5.74
N ASP A 27 42.41 -9.52 5.88
CA ASP A 27 41.29 -8.65 5.44
C ASP A 27 41.08 -8.98 3.97
N ALA A 28 39.94 -9.59 3.66
CA ALA A 28 39.51 -9.82 2.28
C ALA A 28 39.31 -8.45 1.64
N GLY A 29 40.38 -7.88 1.09
CA GLY A 29 40.44 -6.53 0.56
C GLY A 29 39.57 -6.42 -0.69
N TYR A 30 38.41 -5.82 -0.57
CA TYR A 30 37.64 -5.31 -1.71
C TYR A 30 38.51 -4.35 -2.50
N THR A 31 38.56 -4.53 -3.83
CA THR A 31 39.26 -3.58 -4.70
C THR A 31 38.65 -2.18 -4.53
N PRO A 32 39.43 -1.09 -4.72
CA PRO A 32 38.90 0.30 -4.60
C PRO A 32 37.65 0.53 -5.46
N THR A 33 37.53 -0.14 -6.59
CA THR A 33 36.36 -0.07 -7.47
C THR A 33 35.15 -0.73 -6.82
N MET A 34 35.28 -1.87 -6.17
CA MET A 34 34.19 -2.54 -5.43
C MET A 34 33.72 -1.70 -4.24
N GLN A 35 34.63 -1.04 -3.52
CA GLN A 35 34.27 -0.15 -2.41
C GLN A 35 33.42 1.04 -2.86
N ARG A 36 33.66 1.58 -4.06
CA ARG A 36 32.86 2.66 -4.65
C ARG A 36 31.51 2.18 -5.17
N ALA A 37 31.42 0.96 -5.70
CA ALA A 37 30.18 0.41 -6.24
C ALA A 37 29.22 -0.12 -5.16
N LEU A 38 29.73 -0.57 -4.02
CA LEU A 38 28.95 -1.24 -2.97
C LEU A 38 27.72 -0.44 -2.48
N PRO A 39 27.78 0.88 -2.20
CA PRO A 39 26.58 1.63 -1.81
C PRO A 39 25.46 1.58 -2.85
N TRP A 40 25.81 1.65 -4.13
CA TRP A 40 24.84 1.59 -5.23
C TRP A 40 24.19 0.21 -5.35
N ILE A 41 24.98 -0.86 -5.21
CA ILE A 41 24.47 -2.24 -5.17
C ILE A 41 23.51 -2.43 -4.00
N LEU A 42 23.87 -1.95 -2.80
CA LEU A 42 23.03 -2.03 -1.61
C LEU A 42 21.71 -1.24 -1.79
N ALA A 43 21.75 -0.09 -2.44
CA ALA A 43 20.55 0.69 -2.75
C ALA A 43 19.62 -0.06 -3.72
N ILE A 44 20.14 -0.64 -4.79
CA ILE A 44 19.38 -1.47 -5.73
C ILE A 44 18.75 -2.66 -4.99
N LEU A 45 19.55 -3.37 -4.20
CA LEU A 45 19.08 -4.51 -3.41
C LEU A 45 18.00 -4.10 -2.41
N ALA A 46 18.12 -2.94 -1.75
CA ALA A 46 17.11 -2.43 -0.84
C ALA A 46 15.75 -2.25 -1.53
N GLY A 47 15.75 -1.68 -2.74
CA GLY A 47 14.54 -1.52 -3.55
C GLY A 47 13.92 -2.85 -3.98
N LEU A 48 14.73 -3.78 -4.50
CA LEU A 48 14.28 -5.10 -4.93
C LEU A 48 13.74 -5.94 -3.77
N VAL A 49 14.46 -5.96 -2.65
CA VAL A 49 14.07 -6.71 -1.44
C VAL A 49 12.72 -6.25 -0.91
N LEU A 50 12.47 -4.93 -0.88
CA LEU A 50 11.15 -4.44 -0.48
C LEU A 50 10.07 -4.75 -1.52
N ALA A 51 10.36 -4.72 -2.81
CA ALA A 51 9.39 -5.12 -3.83
C ALA A 51 8.98 -6.59 -3.68
N LEU A 52 9.95 -7.48 -3.39
CA LEU A 52 9.68 -8.90 -3.12
C LEU A 52 8.94 -9.15 -1.80
N ALA A 53 8.99 -8.21 -0.86
CA ALA A 53 8.22 -8.29 0.39
C ALA A 53 6.75 -7.92 0.19
N MET A 54 6.41 -7.16 -0.88
CA MET A 54 5.02 -6.74 -1.15
C MET A 54 4.13 -7.94 -1.49
N PRO A 55 2.79 -7.79 -1.34
CA PRO A 55 1.84 -8.81 -1.80
C PRO A 55 2.02 -9.10 -3.29
N GLY A 56 1.79 -10.35 -3.67
CA GLY A 56 2.18 -10.96 -4.92
C GLY A 56 3.32 -11.94 -4.62
N PRO A 57 4.59 -11.53 -4.58
CA PRO A 57 5.68 -12.40 -4.12
C PRO A 57 5.56 -12.78 -2.64
N GLY A 58 5.16 -11.84 -1.78
CA GLY A 58 4.76 -12.08 -0.39
C GLY A 58 5.88 -12.54 0.55
N ILE A 59 7.15 -12.32 0.21
CA ILE A 59 8.30 -12.73 1.04
C ILE A 59 8.46 -11.71 2.17
N TRP A 60 7.44 -11.62 3.05
CA TRP A 60 7.31 -10.59 4.07
C TRP A 60 8.53 -10.36 4.97
N PRO A 61 9.37 -11.35 5.36
CA PRO A 61 10.52 -11.06 6.23
C PRO A 61 11.51 -10.09 5.61
N LEU A 62 11.49 -9.94 4.29
CA LEU A 62 12.35 -9.02 3.57
C LEU A 62 12.06 -7.54 3.89
N VAL A 63 10.88 -7.23 4.44
CA VAL A 63 10.52 -5.87 4.86
C VAL A 63 11.45 -5.33 5.96
N VAL A 64 12.04 -6.17 6.79
CA VAL A 64 13.02 -5.72 7.79
C VAL A 64 14.46 -5.72 7.27
N VAL A 65 14.70 -6.30 6.09
CA VAL A 65 16.02 -6.33 5.46
C VAL A 65 16.29 -5.04 4.66
N PHE A 66 15.26 -4.46 4.00
CA PHE A 66 15.49 -3.25 3.19
C PHE A 66 16.04 -2.07 4.01
N PRO A 67 15.63 -1.80 5.29
CA PRO A 67 16.22 -0.74 6.08
C PRO A 67 17.69 -1.00 6.40
N VAL A 68 18.06 -2.28 6.61
CA VAL A 68 19.45 -2.69 6.84
C VAL A 68 20.32 -2.31 5.64
N LEU A 69 19.87 -2.68 4.44
CA LEU A 69 20.60 -2.42 3.20
C LEU A 69 20.70 -0.92 2.89
N LEU A 70 19.59 -0.19 3.06
CA LEU A 70 19.57 1.23 2.77
C LEU A 70 20.42 2.03 3.78
N LEU A 71 20.32 1.76 5.07
CA LEU A 71 21.15 2.40 6.08
C LEU A 71 22.64 2.07 5.91
N GLU A 72 22.96 0.85 5.52
CA GLU A 72 24.34 0.46 5.21
C GLU A 72 24.90 1.21 3.98
N ALA A 73 24.07 1.42 2.95
CA ALA A 73 24.43 2.23 1.80
C ALA A 73 24.69 3.70 2.20
N LEU A 74 23.81 4.26 3.03
CA LEU A 74 23.91 5.65 3.50
C LEU A 74 25.12 5.87 4.42
N ASP A 75 25.48 4.88 5.24
CA ASP A 75 26.62 5.00 6.16
C ASP A 75 27.98 4.94 5.44
N ARG A 76 27.99 4.38 4.24
CA ARG A 76 29.19 4.31 3.35
C ARG A 76 29.36 5.53 2.46
N THR A 77 28.35 6.42 2.39
CA THR A 77 28.45 7.64 1.58
C THR A 77 28.95 8.82 2.40
N ARG A 78 29.62 9.77 1.71
CA ARG A 78 30.26 10.92 2.36
C ARG A 78 29.57 12.25 2.07
N THR A 79 28.67 12.29 1.11
CA THR A 79 28.00 13.53 0.68
C THR A 79 26.49 13.37 0.66
N TRP A 80 25.80 14.45 0.95
CA TRP A 80 24.35 14.52 0.92
C TRP A 80 23.76 14.15 -0.46
N TRP A 81 24.41 14.60 -1.53
CA TRP A 81 23.97 14.28 -2.90
C TRP A 81 24.01 12.79 -3.23
N HIS A 82 25.06 12.11 -2.79
CA HIS A 82 25.13 10.66 -2.95
C HIS A 82 24.04 9.94 -2.13
N ALA A 83 23.78 10.39 -0.90
CA ALA A 83 22.71 9.83 -0.08
C ALA A 83 21.34 10.00 -0.75
N TRP A 84 21.07 11.20 -1.28
CA TRP A 84 19.86 11.52 -2.03
C TRP A 84 19.70 10.62 -3.26
N LEU A 85 20.75 10.48 -4.08
CA LEU A 85 20.74 9.62 -5.28
C LEU A 85 20.58 8.14 -4.94
N LEU A 86 21.18 7.65 -3.85
CA LEU A 86 21.01 6.28 -3.40
C LEU A 86 19.56 5.99 -2.99
N GLY A 87 18.93 6.91 -2.25
CA GLY A 87 17.51 6.82 -1.93
C GLY A 87 16.65 6.85 -3.18
N TRP A 88 16.94 7.77 -4.11
CA TRP A 88 16.20 7.85 -5.37
C TRP A 88 16.29 6.57 -6.20
N LEU A 89 17.51 6.01 -6.33
CA LEU A 89 17.72 4.75 -7.03
C LEU A 89 16.97 3.59 -6.37
N ALA A 90 17.09 3.46 -5.04
CA ALA A 90 16.40 2.40 -4.29
C ALA A 90 14.88 2.50 -4.45
N GLY A 91 14.31 3.71 -4.32
CA GLY A 91 12.88 3.96 -4.51
C GLY A 91 12.43 3.71 -5.94
N THR A 92 13.19 4.16 -6.94
CA THR A 92 12.90 3.90 -8.36
C THR A 92 12.87 2.41 -8.67
N VAL A 93 13.86 1.66 -8.20
CA VAL A 93 13.91 0.20 -8.38
C VAL A 93 12.73 -0.49 -7.69
N HIS A 94 12.40 -0.06 -6.47
CA HIS A 94 11.23 -0.58 -5.75
C HIS A 94 9.95 -0.40 -6.56
N TRP A 95 9.67 0.83 -7.00
CA TRP A 95 8.43 1.14 -7.71
C TRP A 95 8.38 0.49 -9.09
N LEU A 96 9.48 0.43 -9.83
CA LEU A 96 9.54 -0.30 -11.12
C LEU A 96 9.15 -1.76 -10.94
N ALA A 97 9.66 -2.42 -9.91
CA ALA A 97 9.37 -3.84 -9.67
C ALA A 97 7.96 -4.05 -9.09
N ALA A 98 7.60 -3.29 -8.04
CA ALA A 98 6.34 -3.47 -7.31
C ALA A 98 5.10 -3.04 -8.11
N THR A 99 5.25 -2.15 -9.10
CA THR A 99 4.15 -1.64 -9.93
C THR A 99 4.36 -1.94 -11.41
N SER A 100 5.11 -3.00 -11.76
CA SER A 100 5.34 -3.42 -13.15
C SER A 100 4.04 -3.64 -13.94
N TRP A 101 2.96 -4.00 -13.26
CA TRP A 101 1.62 -4.15 -13.82
C TRP A 101 1.07 -2.87 -14.50
N VAL A 102 1.59 -1.69 -14.14
CA VAL A 102 1.21 -0.44 -14.81
C VAL A 102 1.58 -0.46 -16.30
N TYR A 103 2.67 -1.13 -16.65
CA TYR A 103 3.02 -1.33 -18.06
C TYR A 103 1.91 -2.09 -18.81
N ASP A 104 1.43 -3.19 -18.24
CA ASP A 104 0.38 -4.00 -18.87
C ASP A 104 -0.93 -3.22 -19.01
N VAL A 105 -1.31 -2.47 -17.96
CA VAL A 105 -2.50 -1.59 -18.00
C VAL A 105 -2.38 -0.56 -19.14
N MET A 106 -1.23 0.11 -19.27
CA MET A 106 -1.03 1.16 -20.28
C MET A 106 -0.88 0.59 -21.69
N HIS A 107 -0.26 -0.58 -21.82
CA HIS A 107 -0.01 -1.19 -23.13
C HIS A 107 -1.24 -1.92 -23.67
N HIS A 108 -1.80 -2.87 -22.91
CA HIS A 108 -2.90 -3.73 -23.37
C HIS A 108 -4.24 -3.01 -23.36
N TYR A 109 -4.54 -2.25 -22.31
CA TYR A 109 -5.85 -1.61 -22.15
C TYR A 109 -5.84 -0.12 -22.52
N GLY A 110 -4.74 0.58 -22.26
CA GLY A 110 -4.59 1.99 -22.65
C GLY A 110 -4.15 2.20 -24.10
N GLY A 111 -3.91 1.14 -24.87
CA GLY A 111 -3.54 1.21 -26.29
C GLY A 111 -2.19 1.89 -26.57
N LEU A 112 -1.36 2.13 -25.56
CA LEU A 112 -0.06 2.75 -25.76
C LEU A 112 0.94 1.78 -26.40
N ALA A 113 1.75 2.28 -27.32
CA ALA A 113 2.89 1.51 -27.85
C ALA A 113 3.86 1.14 -26.69
N ALA A 114 4.51 -0.03 -26.77
CA ALA A 114 5.39 -0.55 -25.73
C ALA A 114 6.43 0.47 -25.21
N PRO A 115 7.13 1.29 -26.04
CA PRO A 115 8.05 2.30 -25.54
C PRO A 115 7.35 3.39 -24.70
N ALA A 116 6.12 3.79 -25.09
CA ALA A 116 5.34 4.80 -24.36
C ALA A 116 4.84 4.25 -23.02
N ALA A 117 4.31 3.02 -22.98
CA ALA A 117 3.91 2.34 -21.76
C ALA A 117 5.10 2.18 -20.78
N SER A 118 6.28 1.79 -21.29
CA SER A 118 7.52 1.71 -20.52
C SER A 118 7.94 3.08 -19.96
N ALA A 119 7.79 4.14 -20.76
CA ALA A 119 8.12 5.50 -20.33
C ALA A 119 7.17 6.00 -19.21
N VAL A 120 5.88 5.64 -19.27
CA VAL A 120 4.91 5.96 -18.21
C VAL A 120 5.30 5.26 -16.91
N LEU A 121 5.56 3.95 -16.94
CA LEU A 121 6.00 3.20 -15.76
C LEU A 121 7.31 3.76 -15.18
N LEU A 122 8.31 4.02 -16.03
CA LEU A 122 9.57 4.61 -15.60
C LEU A 122 9.37 6.00 -14.99
N GLY A 123 8.60 6.87 -15.65
CA GLY A 123 8.30 8.22 -15.16
C GLY A 123 7.61 8.20 -13.80
N MET A 124 6.64 7.29 -13.59
CA MET A 124 5.98 7.08 -12.31
C MET A 124 6.98 6.60 -11.24
N ALA A 125 7.82 5.63 -11.56
CA ALA A 125 8.81 5.11 -10.61
C ALA A 125 9.87 6.15 -10.23
N LEU A 126 10.35 6.95 -11.18
CA LEU A 126 11.27 8.07 -10.94
C LEU A 126 10.63 9.14 -10.04
N TYR A 127 9.36 9.47 -10.27
CA TYR A 127 8.58 10.41 -9.47
C TYR A 127 8.39 9.91 -8.03
N LEU A 128 7.92 8.68 -7.84
CA LEU A 128 7.73 8.09 -6.51
C LEU A 128 9.07 7.84 -5.80
N GLY A 129 10.13 7.59 -6.55
CA GLY A 129 11.50 7.50 -6.03
C GLY A 129 11.99 8.76 -5.32
N ILE A 130 11.45 9.94 -5.68
CA ILE A 130 11.79 11.22 -5.01
C ILE A 130 11.46 11.17 -3.51
N ILE A 131 10.40 10.49 -3.12
CA ILE A 131 10.04 10.31 -1.70
C ILE A 131 11.18 9.61 -0.94
N TRP A 132 11.74 8.56 -1.50
CA TRP A 132 12.86 7.83 -0.89
C TRP A 132 14.16 8.66 -0.92
N ALA A 133 14.36 9.46 -1.97
CA ALA A 133 15.47 10.41 -2.03
C ALA A 133 15.40 11.44 -0.89
N LEU A 134 14.21 11.99 -0.62
CA LEU A 134 13.99 12.91 0.49
C LEU A 134 14.26 12.24 1.84
N ILE A 135 13.75 11.00 2.04
CA ILE A 135 14.02 10.23 3.26
C ILE A 135 15.53 10.03 3.45
N ALA A 136 16.22 9.52 2.44
CA ALA A 136 17.65 9.26 2.50
C ALA A 136 18.48 10.53 2.73
N GLY A 137 18.13 11.62 2.03
CA GLY A 137 18.77 12.92 2.18
C GLY A 137 18.63 13.49 3.59
N VAL A 138 17.42 13.43 4.16
CA VAL A 138 17.17 13.93 5.52
C VAL A 138 17.83 13.04 6.58
N VAL A 139 17.79 11.71 6.41
CA VAL A 139 18.46 10.76 7.31
C VAL A 139 19.98 10.94 7.30
N PHE A 140 20.56 11.27 6.15
CA PHE A 140 22.00 11.55 6.05
C PHE A 140 22.42 12.77 6.87
N LEU A 141 21.56 13.79 7.01
CA LEU A 141 21.85 15.01 7.79
C LEU A 141 22.00 14.75 9.30
N VAL A 142 21.55 13.59 9.78
CA VAL A 142 21.63 13.19 11.17
C VAL A 142 22.90 12.37 11.41
N PRO A 143 23.64 12.60 12.53
CA PRO A 143 24.80 11.79 12.89
C PRO A 143 24.47 10.30 12.89
N SER A 144 25.39 9.46 12.40
CA SER A 144 25.18 8.04 12.14
C SER A 144 24.63 7.26 13.35
N VAL A 145 25.02 7.64 14.58
CA VAL A 145 24.52 7.01 15.83
C VAL A 145 23.02 7.24 16.06
N TRP A 146 22.47 8.35 15.59
CA TRP A 146 21.07 8.70 15.74
C TRP A 146 20.18 8.18 14.62
N ARG A 147 20.75 7.73 13.48
CA ARG A 147 20.00 7.23 12.32
C ARG A 147 19.12 6.05 12.68
N ILE A 148 19.50 5.24 13.66
CA ILE A 148 18.70 4.09 14.15
C ILE A 148 17.31 4.56 14.60
N TRP A 149 17.24 5.67 15.36
CA TRP A 149 15.99 6.24 15.88
C TRP A 149 15.28 7.14 14.87
N PHE A 150 16.07 7.86 14.09
CA PHE A 150 15.56 8.88 13.17
C PHE A 150 14.94 8.28 11.90
N PHE A 151 15.52 7.21 11.38
CA PHE A 151 15.08 6.62 10.11
C PHE A 151 13.62 6.16 10.14
N PRO A 152 13.10 5.41 11.14
CA PRO A 152 11.70 5.02 11.20
C PRO A 152 10.74 6.23 11.27
N VAL A 153 11.14 7.26 12.01
CA VAL A 153 10.35 8.49 12.16
C VAL A 153 10.32 9.29 10.85
N ALA A 154 11.48 9.47 10.21
CA ALA A 154 11.59 10.13 8.93
C ALA A 154 10.86 9.37 7.80
N TRP A 155 10.92 8.04 7.85
CA TRP A 155 10.19 7.21 6.90
C TRP A 155 8.69 7.53 6.93
N VAL A 156 8.05 7.40 8.09
CA VAL A 156 6.62 7.66 8.23
C VAL A 156 6.28 9.12 7.90
N ALA A 157 7.08 10.08 8.40
CA ALA A 157 6.83 11.50 8.17
C ALA A 157 6.86 11.89 6.68
N ILE A 158 7.70 11.24 5.87
CA ILE A 158 7.90 11.61 4.47
C ILE A 158 7.12 10.67 3.53
N ASP A 159 7.14 9.33 3.76
CA ASP A 159 6.42 8.39 2.89
C ASP A 159 4.89 8.63 2.91
N THR A 160 4.34 9.05 4.05
CA THR A 160 2.91 9.37 4.16
C THR A 160 2.50 10.56 3.28
N LEU A 161 3.44 11.45 2.91
CA LEU A 161 3.15 12.60 2.04
C LEU A 161 2.65 12.19 0.65
N ARG A 162 2.98 11.00 0.15
CA ARG A 162 2.46 10.48 -1.12
C ARG A 162 0.94 10.27 -1.11
N ARG A 163 0.28 10.35 0.07
CA ARG A 163 -1.17 10.32 0.21
C ARG A 163 -1.82 11.69 0.02
N PHE A 164 -1.07 12.78 0.13
CA PHE A 164 -1.56 14.17 0.13
C PHE A 164 -1.05 15.03 -1.03
N GLN A 165 -0.07 14.55 -1.79
CA GLN A 165 0.49 15.30 -2.90
C GLN A 165 -0.49 15.37 -4.09
N PRO A 166 -0.30 16.29 -5.06
CA PRO A 166 -1.24 16.50 -6.17
C PRO A 166 -1.57 15.26 -6.98
N TYR A 167 -0.66 14.27 -7.02
CA TYR A 167 -0.84 13.00 -7.73
C TYR A 167 -0.73 11.85 -6.74
N GLN A 168 -1.75 11.72 -5.90
CA GLN A 168 -1.82 10.76 -4.82
C GLN A 168 -1.67 9.33 -5.32
N PHE A 169 -0.73 8.59 -4.72
CA PHE A 169 -0.58 7.16 -4.96
C PHE A 169 -0.34 6.42 -3.64
N PRO A 170 -1.39 6.23 -2.81
CA PRO A 170 -1.29 5.55 -1.52
C PRO A 170 -1.20 4.02 -1.65
N TRP A 171 -0.75 3.52 -2.77
CA TRP A 171 -0.53 2.10 -3.05
C TRP A 171 0.65 1.56 -2.24
N ASN A 172 0.64 0.27 -1.85
CA ASN A 172 1.76 -0.41 -1.19
C ASN A 172 2.27 0.26 0.10
N ASP A 173 1.38 0.46 1.09
CA ASP A 173 1.81 0.74 2.46
C ASP A 173 2.71 -0.39 2.97
N LEU A 174 3.76 -0.07 3.76
CA LEU A 174 4.64 -1.11 4.33
C LEU A 174 3.88 -2.17 5.13
N ALA A 175 2.80 -1.79 5.80
CA ALA A 175 1.93 -2.72 6.51
C ALA A 175 1.32 -3.79 5.60
N ALA A 176 1.18 -3.53 4.29
CA ALA A 176 0.67 -4.51 3.33
C ALA A 176 1.57 -5.75 3.22
N THR A 177 2.87 -5.61 3.45
CA THR A 177 3.82 -6.75 3.44
C THR A 177 3.45 -7.83 4.46
N VAL A 178 2.85 -7.44 5.58
CA VAL A 178 2.43 -8.32 6.68
C VAL A 178 0.91 -8.45 6.79
N ALA A 179 0.16 -8.07 5.76
CA ALA A 179 -1.31 -8.13 5.78
C ALA A 179 -1.87 -9.55 6.01
N HIS A 180 -1.11 -10.59 5.69
CA HIS A 180 -1.48 -11.98 5.95
C HIS A 180 -1.10 -12.49 7.35
N GLN A 181 -0.52 -11.65 8.22
CA GLN A 181 -0.11 -11.97 9.59
C GLN A 181 -1.10 -11.36 10.61
N PRO A 182 -2.10 -12.10 11.10
CA PRO A 182 -3.14 -11.54 11.99
C PRO A 182 -2.58 -10.92 13.28
N VAL A 183 -1.47 -11.46 13.79
CA VAL A 183 -0.79 -10.93 14.99
C VAL A 183 -0.27 -9.50 14.72
N ALA A 184 0.30 -9.24 13.53
CA ALA A 184 0.77 -7.91 13.17
C ALA A 184 -0.41 -6.92 13.01
N LEU A 185 -1.55 -7.40 12.48
CA LEU A 185 -2.74 -6.59 12.28
C LEU A 185 -3.45 -6.20 13.58
N ALA A 186 -3.19 -6.91 14.68
CA ALA A 186 -3.85 -6.65 15.96
C ALA A 186 -3.65 -5.22 16.49
N SER A 187 -2.55 -4.55 16.12
CA SER A 187 -2.21 -3.18 16.54
C SER A 187 -2.89 -2.08 15.71
N LEU A 188 -3.38 -2.42 14.50
CA LEU A 188 -3.91 -1.47 13.52
C LEU A 188 -5.06 -0.59 14.01
N PRO A 189 -6.02 -1.08 14.84
CA PRO A 189 -7.12 -0.25 15.35
C PRO A 189 -6.66 0.97 16.14
N VAL A 190 -5.44 0.96 16.67
CA VAL A 190 -4.90 2.07 17.48
C VAL A 190 -4.09 3.04 16.62
N TRP A 191 -3.07 2.58 15.92
CA TRP A 191 -2.10 3.44 15.21
C TRP A 191 -2.11 3.31 13.68
N GLY A 192 -2.95 2.43 13.14
CA GLY A 192 -3.10 2.23 11.69
C GLY A 192 -1.90 1.61 11.00
N ALA A 193 -2.00 1.51 9.68
CA ALA A 193 -0.93 1.01 8.81
C ALA A 193 0.37 1.82 8.94
N THR A 194 0.27 3.12 9.19
CA THR A 194 1.43 4.02 9.44
C THR A 194 2.24 3.62 10.68
N GLY A 195 1.56 3.29 11.79
CA GLY A 195 2.23 2.84 13.01
C GLY A 195 2.91 1.49 12.84
N LEU A 196 2.24 0.54 12.19
CA LEU A 196 2.83 -0.75 11.88
C LEU A 196 4.02 -0.60 10.91
N GLY A 197 3.92 0.27 9.90
CA GLY A 197 5.03 0.60 9.00
C GLY A 197 6.23 1.17 9.75
N TRP A 198 5.99 2.07 10.71
CA TRP A 198 7.03 2.56 11.62
C TRP A 198 7.73 1.42 12.37
N ALA A 199 6.97 0.49 12.93
CA ALA A 199 7.51 -0.63 13.69
C ALA A 199 8.40 -1.53 12.82
N LEU A 200 7.98 -1.85 11.59
CA LEU A 200 8.75 -2.66 10.64
C LEU A 200 10.09 -1.99 10.29
N VAL A 201 10.07 -0.69 10.00
CA VAL A 201 11.31 0.09 9.73
C VAL A 201 12.18 0.18 10.97
N ALA A 202 11.58 0.36 12.17
CA ALA A 202 12.31 0.42 13.43
C ALA A 202 13.02 -0.90 13.76
N VAL A 203 12.37 -2.03 13.50
CA VAL A 203 13.01 -3.35 13.63
C VAL A 203 14.18 -3.49 12.67
N GLY A 204 14.01 -3.14 11.39
CA GLY A 204 15.09 -3.19 10.42
C GLY A 204 16.27 -2.27 10.76
N ALA A 205 16.00 -1.04 11.21
CA ALA A 205 17.03 -0.11 11.67
C ALA A 205 17.75 -0.63 12.93
N GLY A 206 17.01 -1.23 13.86
CA GLY A 206 17.58 -1.90 15.03
C GLY A 206 18.49 -3.08 14.65
N LEU A 207 18.08 -3.89 13.67
CA LEU A 207 18.90 -5.00 13.15
C LEU A 207 20.19 -4.48 12.50
N TRP A 208 20.12 -3.41 11.71
CA TRP A 208 21.30 -2.77 11.15
C TRP A 208 22.29 -2.35 12.23
N GLY A 209 21.82 -1.67 13.29
CA GLY A 209 22.68 -1.27 14.37
C GLY A 209 23.20 -2.45 15.22
N TRP A 210 22.41 -3.53 15.35
CA TRP A 210 22.84 -4.74 16.05
C TRP A 210 24.00 -5.45 15.36
N LEU A 211 24.04 -5.46 14.03
CA LEU A 211 25.16 -6.01 13.24
C LEU A 211 26.46 -5.24 13.47
N ARG A 212 26.39 -4.02 14.02
CA ARG A 212 27.53 -3.18 14.36
C ARG A 212 27.83 -3.29 15.85
N ARG A 213 29.02 -3.77 16.20
CA ARG A 213 29.41 -4.05 17.59
C ARG A 213 29.30 -2.84 18.51
N ASP A 214 29.67 -1.66 18.00
CA ASP A 214 29.65 -0.35 18.69
C ASP A 214 28.23 0.16 19.01
N ARG A 215 27.17 -0.40 18.41
CA ARG A 215 25.77 0.08 18.53
C ARG A 215 24.81 -0.91 19.16
N ARG A 216 25.28 -2.07 19.61
CA ARG A 216 24.41 -3.16 20.07
C ARG A 216 23.47 -2.77 21.20
N HIS A 217 23.92 -2.00 22.19
CA HIS A 217 23.07 -1.58 23.31
C HIS A 217 21.94 -0.66 22.85
N VAL A 218 22.26 0.35 22.03
CA VAL A 218 21.26 1.28 21.49
C VAL A 218 20.26 0.54 20.60
N SER A 219 20.75 -0.42 19.82
CA SER A 219 19.91 -1.24 18.94
C SER A 219 19.01 -2.19 19.72
N ALA A 220 19.49 -2.78 20.80
CA ALA A 220 18.66 -3.60 21.68
C ALA A 220 17.50 -2.79 22.26
N VAL A 221 17.76 -1.56 22.72
CA VAL A 221 16.71 -0.65 23.21
C VAL A 221 15.70 -0.33 22.10
N GLN A 222 16.17 -0.05 20.87
CA GLN A 222 15.30 0.20 19.72
C GLN A 222 14.40 -1.01 19.40
N LEU A 223 14.97 -2.22 19.34
CA LEU A 223 14.23 -3.45 19.07
C LEU A 223 13.18 -3.71 20.14
N ILE A 224 13.57 -3.61 21.43
CA ILE A 224 12.65 -3.78 22.57
C ILE A 224 11.54 -2.73 22.50
N ALA A 225 11.87 -1.47 22.22
CA ALA A 225 10.88 -0.39 22.10
C ALA A 225 9.91 -0.63 20.95
N ALA A 226 10.39 -1.01 19.76
CA ALA A 226 9.53 -1.28 18.61
C ALA A 226 8.59 -2.46 18.84
N ILE A 227 9.10 -3.57 19.37
CA ILE A 227 8.31 -4.77 19.68
C ILE A 227 7.36 -4.48 20.83
N GLY A 228 7.85 -3.91 21.94
CA GLY A 228 7.05 -3.59 23.12
C GLY A 228 5.92 -2.61 22.80
N LEU A 229 6.18 -1.60 22.00
CA LEU A 229 5.14 -0.65 21.55
C LEU A 229 4.10 -1.34 20.67
N THR A 230 4.51 -2.21 19.74
CA THR A 230 3.57 -2.99 18.93
C THR A 230 2.67 -3.89 19.78
N ILE A 231 3.23 -4.58 20.76
CA ILE A 231 2.47 -5.39 21.72
C ILE A 231 1.51 -4.51 22.53
N SER A 232 1.98 -3.34 23.00
CA SER A 232 1.13 -2.39 23.74
C SER A 232 -0.03 -1.88 22.91
N MET A 233 0.21 -1.49 21.64
CA MET A 233 -0.85 -1.07 20.73
C MET A 233 -1.84 -2.21 20.43
N SER A 234 -1.36 -3.45 20.36
CA SER A 234 -2.23 -4.61 20.21
C SER A 234 -3.09 -4.84 21.45
N ALA A 235 -2.52 -4.70 22.64
CA ALA A 235 -3.24 -4.84 23.92
C ALA A 235 -4.27 -3.72 24.16
N LEU A 236 -3.97 -2.50 23.70
CA LEU A 236 -4.88 -1.35 23.75
C LEU A 236 -5.93 -1.36 22.65
N SER A 237 -5.84 -2.32 21.74
CA SER A 237 -6.79 -2.42 20.62
C SER A 237 -8.18 -2.78 21.14
N PRO A 238 -9.22 -2.00 20.80
CA PRO A 238 -10.55 -2.28 21.28
C PRO A 238 -11.07 -3.61 20.72
N GLY A 239 -11.82 -4.34 21.54
CA GLY A 239 -12.75 -5.34 21.05
C GLY A 239 -13.83 -4.70 20.18
N PHE A 240 -14.77 -5.48 19.73
CA PHE A 240 -15.97 -4.95 19.08
C PHE A 240 -17.23 -5.54 19.71
N GLU A 241 -18.28 -4.72 19.70
CA GLU A 241 -19.61 -5.14 20.13
C GLU A 241 -20.49 -5.31 18.90
N SER A 242 -21.23 -6.40 18.86
CA SER A 242 -22.25 -6.63 17.85
C SER A 242 -23.34 -5.54 17.99
N ALA A 243 -23.72 -4.94 16.87
CA ALA A 243 -24.77 -3.93 16.80
C ALA A 243 -26.16 -4.53 16.47
N GLY A 244 -26.22 -5.83 16.21
CA GLY A 244 -27.46 -6.51 15.84
C GLY A 244 -27.23 -7.96 15.37
N ALA A 245 -28.25 -8.56 14.82
CA ALA A 245 -28.15 -9.88 14.20
C ALA A 245 -27.24 -9.84 12.98
N PRO A 246 -26.52 -10.94 12.69
CA PRO A 246 -25.75 -11.06 11.45
C PRO A 246 -26.62 -10.89 10.21
N VAL A 247 -26.07 -10.23 9.20
CA VAL A 247 -26.70 -10.08 7.88
C VAL A 247 -26.05 -11.05 6.91
N ARG A 248 -26.85 -11.84 6.21
CA ARG A 248 -26.37 -12.80 5.25
C ARG A 248 -26.10 -12.13 3.90
N VAL A 249 -24.83 -11.98 3.58
CA VAL A 249 -24.33 -11.24 2.42
C VAL A 249 -23.72 -12.21 1.41
N ALA A 250 -24.03 -12.04 0.13
CA ALA A 250 -23.36 -12.71 -0.96
C ALA A 250 -22.50 -11.74 -1.79
N LEU A 251 -21.37 -12.24 -2.27
CA LEU A 251 -20.46 -11.57 -3.19
C LEU A 251 -20.48 -12.30 -4.53
N LEU A 252 -20.80 -11.62 -5.61
CA LEU A 252 -20.71 -12.22 -6.94
C LEU A 252 -19.33 -11.99 -7.56
N GLN A 253 -18.82 -12.99 -8.23
CA GLN A 253 -17.68 -12.92 -9.14
C GLN A 253 -18.09 -13.55 -10.48
N PRO A 254 -18.61 -12.77 -11.44
CA PRO A 254 -19.10 -13.33 -12.70
C PRO A 254 -17.97 -13.80 -13.63
N GLY A 255 -16.72 -13.43 -13.37
CA GLY A 255 -15.57 -13.82 -14.19
C GLY A 255 -15.56 -13.18 -15.58
N THR A 256 -16.29 -12.06 -15.77
CA THR A 256 -16.38 -11.35 -17.04
C THR A 256 -15.05 -10.66 -17.35
N THR A 257 -14.44 -10.97 -18.49
CA THR A 257 -13.21 -10.33 -18.96
C THR A 257 -13.48 -8.94 -19.54
N LEU A 258 -12.43 -8.13 -19.70
CA LEU A 258 -12.58 -6.81 -20.33
C LEU A 258 -12.92 -6.93 -21.81
N GLU A 259 -12.40 -7.97 -22.47
CA GLU A 259 -12.68 -8.26 -23.89
C GLU A 259 -14.16 -8.60 -24.09
N GLU A 260 -14.76 -9.48 -23.28
CA GLU A 260 -16.20 -9.77 -23.30
C GLU A 260 -17.00 -8.48 -23.06
N LYS A 261 -16.61 -7.68 -22.08
CA LYS A 261 -17.31 -6.46 -21.68
C LYS A 261 -17.33 -5.38 -22.78
N TRP A 262 -16.34 -5.36 -23.67
CA TRP A 262 -16.29 -4.42 -24.79
C TRP A 262 -16.92 -4.96 -26.06
N ASN A 263 -17.37 -6.23 -26.06
CA ASN A 263 -18.07 -6.85 -27.18
C ASN A 263 -19.60 -6.72 -26.99
N PRO A 264 -20.30 -5.87 -27.76
CA PRO A 264 -21.76 -5.75 -27.63
C PRO A 264 -22.53 -7.04 -27.83
N GLY A 265 -21.98 -8.03 -28.55
CA GLY A 265 -22.58 -9.33 -28.74
C GLY A 265 -22.63 -10.21 -27.49
N GLU A 266 -21.84 -9.88 -26.46
CA GLU A 266 -21.75 -10.63 -25.20
C GLU A 266 -22.63 -10.02 -24.09
N PHE A 267 -23.26 -8.87 -24.31
CA PHE A 267 -23.93 -8.10 -23.26
C PHE A 267 -25.08 -8.87 -22.59
N GLU A 268 -25.88 -9.59 -23.37
CA GLU A 268 -26.97 -10.41 -22.83
C GLU A 268 -26.43 -11.59 -22.01
N GLU A 269 -25.39 -12.27 -22.50
CA GLU A 269 -24.76 -13.38 -21.79
C GLU A 269 -24.13 -12.93 -20.47
N ILE A 270 -23.46 -11.78 -20.44
CA ILE A 270 -22.91 -11.18 -19.23
C ILE A 270 -24.04 -10.92 -18.22
N ALA A 271 -25.13 -10.32 -18.66
CA ALA A 271 -26.27 -10.01 -17.81
C ALA A 271 -26.92 -11.29 -17.26
N ASP A 272 -27.19 -12.30 -18.11
CA ASP A 272 -27.77 -13.58 -17.71
C ASP A 272 -26.88 -14.31 -16.68
N ARG A 273 -25.56 -14.24 -16.85
CA ARG A 273 -24.59 -14.79 -15.90
C ARG A 273 -24.73 -14.13 -14.53
N VAL A 274 -24.81 -12.81 -14.45
CA VAL A 274 -24.99 -12.07 -13.20
C VAL A 274 -26.35 -12.37 -12.56
N TRP A 275 -27.42 -12.41 -13.34
CA TRP A 275 -28.76 -12.74 -12.85
C TRP A 275 -28.87 -14.18 -12.34
N SER A 276 -28.26 -15.13 -13.05
CA SER A 276 -28.19 -16.53 -12.62
C SER A 276 -27.45 -16.67 -11.29
N LEU A 277 -26.30 -16.01 -11.15
CA LEU A 277 -25.54 -16.01 -9.89
C LEU A 277 -26.33 -15.35 -8.76
N THR A 278 -27.09 -14.27 -9.05
CA THR A 278 -27.94 -13.59 -8.07
C THR A 278 -29.03 -14.52 -7.55
N ARG A 279 -29.74 -15.24 -8.44
CA ARG A 279 -30.78 -16.22 -8.04
C ARG A 279 -30.18 -17.32 -7.17
N ARG A 280 -29.06 -17.90 -7.60
CA ARG A 280 -28.36 -18.94 -6.83
C ARG A 280 -27.92 -18.46 -5.44
N ALA A 281 -27.46 -17.22 -5.33
CA ALA A 281 -27.09 -16.61 -4.05
C ALA A 281 -28.32 -16.41 -3.15
N ALA A 282 -29.45 -15.97 -3.71
CA ALA A 282 -30.71 -15.84 -3.00
C ALA A 282 -31.24 -17.20 -2.53
N ASP A 283 -31.21 -18.25 -3.39
CA ASP A 283 -31.57 -19.62 -3.04
C ASP A 283 -30.70 -20.17 -1.89
N ALA A 284 -29.44 -19.75 -1.80
CA ALA A 284 -28.55 -20.06 -0.68
C ALA A 284 -28.84 -19.21 0.58
N GLY A 285 -29.85 -18.35 0.53
CA GLY A 285 -30.36 -17.56 1.67
C GLY A 285 -29.73 -16.18 1.81
N ALA A 286 -29.05 -15.64 0.80
CA ALA A 286 -28.55 -14.26 0.85
C ALA A 286 -29.70 -13.27 1.03
N LYS A 287 -29.48 -12.25 1.85
CA LYS A 287 -30.40 -11.11 2.01
C LYS A 287 -29.86 -9.83 1.36
N VAL A 288 -28.54 -9.76 1.19
CA VAL A 288 -27.87 -8.68 0.46
C VAL A 288 -26.91 -9.32 -0.54
N VAL A 289 -26.99 -8.93 -1.79
CA VAL A 289 -26.13 -9.43 -2.88
C VAL A 289 -25.32 -8.27 -3.44
N LEU A 290 -23.99 -8.41 -3.43
CA LEU A 290 -23.05 -7.41 -3.97
C LEU A 290 -22.61 -7.82 -5.37
N TRP A 291 -22.90 -6.98 -6.35
CA TRP A 291 -22.37 -7.09 -7.71
C TRP A 291 -21.06 -6.31 -7.82
N PRO A 292 -20.05 -6.81 -8.51
CA PRO A 292 -18.79 -6.07 -8.68
C PRO A 292 -18.96 -4.79 -9.49
N GLU A 293 -17.91 -3.98 -9.54
CA GLU A 293 -17.88 -2.73 -10.32
C GLU A 293 -18.16 -3.00 -11.80
N SER A 294 -19.17 -2.31 -12.33
CA SER A 294 -19.62 -2.45 -13.72
C SER A 294 -19.86 -3.91 -14.13
N ALA A 295 -20.55 -4.68 -13.29
CA ALA A 295 -20.83 -6.11 -13.51
C ALA A 295 -21.59 -6.37 -14.82
N VAL A 296 -22.47 -5.46 -15.21
CA VAL A 296 -23.23 -5.50 -16.47
C VAL A 296 -23.00 -4.20 -17.26
N PRO A 297 -23.08 -4.25 -18.60
CA PRO A 297 -22.77 -3.10 -19.45
C PRO A 297 -23.97 -2.15 -19.64
N PHE A 298 -24.94 -2.14 -18.71
CA PHE A 298 -26.13 -1.30 -18.77
C PHE A 298 -26.10 -0.18 -17.72
N ARG A 299 -26.81 0.92 -18.00
CA ARG A 299 -26.89 2.06 -17.10
C ARG A 299 -28.22 2.10 -16.39
N ILE A 300 -28.20 2.02 -15.06
CA ILE A 300 -29.42 1.97 -14.26
C ILE A 300 -30.18 3.31 -14.25
N ASP A 301 -29.54 4.43 -14.52
CA ASP A 301 -30.16 5.76 -14.54
C ASP A 301 -30.90 6.07 -15.87
N THR A 302 -30.51 5.48 -16.97
CA THR A 302 -31.04 5.79 -18.30
C THR A 302 -31.71 4.61 -18.99
N ASP A 303 -31.37 3.36 -18.64
CA ASP A 303 -31.98 2.17 -19.22
C ASP A 303 -33.15 1.70 -18.37
N GLU A 304 -34.37 2.00 -18.82
CA GLU A 304 -35.60 1.67 -18.10
C GLU A 304 -35.87 0.16 -18.07
N THR A 305 -35.49 -0.57 -19.11
CA THR A 305 -35.62 -2.03 -19.15
C THR A 305 -34.73 -2.70 -18.12
N TYR A 306 -33.46 -2.30 -18.06
CA TYR A 306 -32.51 -2.79 -17.07
C TYR A 306 -32.96 -2.44 -15.65
N ARG A 307 -33.41 -1.21 -15.40
CA ARG A 307 -33.95 -0.76 -14.11
C ARG A 307 -35.09 -1.64 -13.66
N ARG A 308 -36.04 -1.92 -14.55
CA ARG A 308 -37.19 -2.79 -14.27
C ARG A 308 -36.75 -4.20 -13.91
N ILE A 309 -35.88 -4.82 -14.72
CA ILE A 309 -35.41 -6.18 -14.51
C ILE A 309 -34.72 -6.33 -13.15
N VAL A 310 -33.84 -5.40 -12.79
CA VAL A 310 -33.13 -5.49 -11.50
C VAL A 310 -34.06 -5.26 -10.32
N THR A 311 -35.06 -4.39 -10.48
CA THR A 311 -36.09 -4.16 -9.44
C THR A 311 -36.98 -5.40 -9.27
N GLU A 312 -37.47 -5.97 -10.36
CA GLU A 312 -38.24 -7.22 -10.34
C GLU A 312 -37.42 -8.36 -9.69
N LEU A 313 -36.14 -8.48 -10.03
CA LEU A 313 -35.26 -9.48 -9.43
C LEU A 313 -35.13 -9.32 -7.90
N ALA A 314 -35.03 -8.08 -7.41
CA ALA A 314 -34.97 -7.82 -5.97
C ALA A 314 -36.29 -8.14 -5.27
N ILE A 315 -37.45 -7.86 -5.91
CA ILE A 315 -38.80 -8.16 -5.41
C ILE A 315 -39.03 -9.68 -5.38
N ASP A 316 -38.81 -10.36 -6.50
CA ASP A 316 -39.09 -11.80 -6.67
C ASP A 316 -38.28 -12.67 -5.70
N LEU A 317 -37.04 -12.25 -5.41
CA LEU A 317 -36.12 -13.02 -4.55
C LEU A 317 -36.14 -12.54 -3.08
N ASP A 318 -36.87 -11.49 -2.73
CA ASP A 318 -36.87 -10.87 -1.38
C ASP A 318 -35.46 -10.55 -0.88
N ILE A 319 -34.66 -9.86 -1.71
CA ILE A 319 -33.28 -9.48 -1.42
C ILE A 319 -33.02 -8.01 -1.69
N GLN A 320 -31.91 -7.51 -1.14
CA GLN A 320 -31.32 -6.24 -1.53
C GLN A 320 -30.15 -6.49 -2.47
N ILE A 321 -30.06 -5.71 -3.55
CA ILE A 321 -28.95 -5.75 -4.51
C ILE A 321 -28.16 -4.45 -4.42
N ILE A 322 -26.85 -4.56 -4.23
CA ILE A 322 -25.94 -3.42 -4.35
C ILE A 322 -25.15 -3.61 -5.63
N LEU A 323 -25.31 -2.68 -6.53
CA LEU A 323 -24.67 -2.70 -7.84
C LEU A 323 -23.95 -1.40 -8.13
N ASN A 324 -22.97 -1.48 -9.01
CA ASN A 324 -22.28 -0.31 -9.55
C ASN A 324 -22.76 -0.03 -10.98
N SER A 325 -22.99 1.25 -11.26
CA SER A 325 -23.31 1.74 -12.61
C SER A 325 -22.81 3.16 -12.79
N ILE A 326 -22.52 3.52 -14.03
CA ILE A 326 -22.23 4.91 -14.39
C ILE A 326 -23.54 5.69 -14.29
N GLY A 327 -23.59 6.68 -13.38
CA GLY A 327 -24.73 7.58 -13.20
C GLY A 327 -24.53 8.93 -13.89
N GLY A 328 -25.63 9.56 -14.30
CA GLY A 328 -25.60 10.96 -14.73
C GLY A 328 -25.43 11.89 -13.53
N SER A 329 -24.51 12.86 -13.66
CA SER A 329 -24.55 14.08 -12.85
C SER A 329 -25.12 15.21 -13.73
N SER A 330 -25.39 16.38 -13.13
CA SER A 330 -25.92 17.53 -13.87
C SER A 330 -24.99 17.91 -15.03
N GLY A 331 -25.50 17.96 -16.27
CA GLY A 331 -24.75 18.27 -17.49
C GLY A 331 -24.12 17.05 -18.16
N ASN A 332 -23.00 17.23 -18.84
CA ASN A 332 -22.28 16.16 -19.56
C ASN A 332 -21.27 15.37 -18.69
N ALA A 333 -21.39 15.46 -17.36
CA ALA A 333 -20.50 14.78 -16.43
C ALA A 333 -21.12 13.46 -15.95
N PHE A 334 -20.27 12.45 -15.78
CA PHE A 334 -20.66 11.14 -15.27
C PHE A 334 -20.17 10.95 -13.85
N ALA A 335 -20.87 10.12 -13.06
CA ALA A 335 -20.42 9.64 -11.77
C ALA A 335 -20.27 8.11 -11.82
N ASN A 336 -19.22 7.57 -11.22
CA ASN A 336 -19.08 6.15 -10.95
C ASN A 336 -19.79 5.89 -9.61
N SER A 337 -20.96 5.20 -9.66
CA SER A 337 -21.88 5.20 -8.53
C SER A 337 -22.28 3.80 -8.10
N ALA A 338 -22.43 3.60 -6.80
CA ALA A 338 -23.06 2.41 -6.23
C ALA A 338 -24.51 2.71 -5.85
N TYR A 339 -25.41 1.84 -6.27
CA TYR A 339 -26.85 1.91 -6.05
C TYR A 339 -27.32 0.77 -5.17
N LEU A 340 -28.29 1.05 -4.33
CA LEU A 340 -29.04 0.07 -3.57
C LEU A 340 -30.40 -0.13 -4.22
N VAL A 341 -30.72 -1.37 -4.59
CA VAL A 341 -32.05 -1.80 -5.07
C VAL A 341 -32.67 -2.70 -4.01
N THR A 342 -33.91 -2.40 -3.65
CA THR A 342 -34.69 -3.11 -2.63
C THR A 342 -36.02 -3.59 -3.20
N THR A 343 -36.82 -4.27 -2.39
CA THR A 343 -38.20 -4.61 -2.73
C THR A 343 -39.11 -3.40 -2.93
N GLU A 344 -38.71 -2.22 -2.46
CA GLU A 344 -39.41 -0.96 -2.67
C GLU A 344 -38.94 -0.22 -3.94
N GLY A 345 -37.92 -0.76 -4.62
CA GLY A 345 -37.30 -0.17 -5.80
C GLY A 345 -35.87 0.35 -5.54
N ILE A 346 -35.43 1.27 -6.39
CA ILE A 346 -34.10 1.87 -6.28
C ILE A 346 -34.10 2.94 -5.19
N SER A 347 -33.19 2.81 -4.22
CA SER A 347 -32.99 3.81 -3.18
C SER A 347 -32.64 5.18 -3.77
N PRO A 348 -33.22 6.28 -3.26
CA PRO A 348 -32.82 7.63 -3.65
C PRO A 348 -31.40 7.99 -3.19
N VAL A 349 -30.86 7.25 -2.22
CA VAL A 349 -29.50 7.42 -1.73
C VAL A 349 -28.57 6.51 -2.53
N ARG A 350 -27.57 7.11 -3.16
CA ARG A 350 -26.50 6.42 -3.84
C ARG A 350 -25.13 6.88 -3.31
N TYR A 351 -24.12 6.09 -3.50
CA TYR A 351 -22.75 6.48 -3.24
C TYR A 351 -22.07 6.83 -4.57
N ASP A 352 -21.46 8.00 -4.67
CA ASP A 352 -20.65 8.42 -5.81
C ASP A 352 -19.16 8.34 -5.44
N LYS A 353 -18.35 7.72 -6.27
CA LYS A 353 -16.90 7.53 -6.07
C LYS A 353 -16.19 8.86 -5.82
N VAL A 354 -15.49 8.96 -4.69
CA VAL A 354 -14.81 10.18 -4.22
C VAL A 354 -13.39 10.28 -4.78
N HIS A 355 -12.66 9.16 -4.79
CA HIS A 355 -11.28 9.12 -5.24
C HIS A 355 -11.18 8.48 -6.62
N LEU A 356 -11.15 9.32 -7.65
CA LEU A 356 -11.06 8.89 -9.04
C LEU A 356 -9.65 8.38 -9.38
N VAL A 357 -9.59 7.42 -10.31
CA VAL A 357 -8.34 6.85 -10.83
C VAL A 357 -7.74 7.79 -11.88
N PRO A 358 -6.52 8.31 -11.66
CA PRO A 358 -5.83 9.10 -12.69
C PRO A 358 -5.65 8.30 -13.98
N PHE A 359 -5.87 8.93 -15.13
CA PHE A 359 -5.80 8.35 -16.48
C PHE A 359 -6.83 7.25 -16.79
N GLY A 360 -7.61 6.81 -15.83
CA GLY A 360 -8.72 5.88 -16.01
C GLY A 360 -10.08 6.59 -15.97
N GLU A 361 -10.27 7.52 -15.06
CA GLU A 361 -11.54 8.22 -14.84
C GLU A 361 -11.42 9.74 -15.04
N TYR A 362 -10.21 10.30 -14.91
CA TYR A 362 -9.91 11.69 -15.26
C TYR A 362 -8.48 11.84 -15.77
N VAL A 363 -8.24 12.87 -16.55
CA VAL A 363 -6.90 13.25 -16.98
C VAL A 363 -6.37 14.34 -16.05
N PRO A 364 -5.20 14.17 -15.40
CA PRO A 364 -4.62 15.22 -14.60
C PRO A 364 -4.35 16.48 -15.44
N PRO A 365 -4.60 17.72 -14.93
CA PRO A 365 -4.49 18.95 -15.72
C PRO A 365 -3.15 19.17 -16.43
N TRP A 366 -2.05 18.72 -15.81
CA TRP A 366 -0.71 18.80 -16.42
C TRP A 366 -0.55 17.86 -17.62
N ALA A 367 -1.24 16.72 -17.59
CA ALA A 367 -1.17 15.75 -18.67
C ALA A 367 -1.99 16.22 -19.89
N GLU A 368 -3.05 16.98 -19.70
CA GLU A 368 -3.81 17.62 -20.79
C GLU A 368 -2.92 18.56 -21.61
N MET A 369 -1.88 19.15 -21.01
CA MET A 369 -0.93 20.03 -21.69
C MET A 369 0.09 19.28 -22.56
N VAL A 370 0.33 18.00 -22.29
CA VAL A 370 1.40 17.19 -22.91
C VAL A 370 0.84 16.11 -23.83
N THR A 371 -0.40 15.65 -23.60
CA THR A 371 -1.03 14.59 -24.38
C THR A 371 -1.96 15.15 -25.45
N THR A 372 -1.60 15.01 -26.71
CA THR A 372 -2.48 15.36 -27.83
C THR A 372 -3.51 14.26 -28.08
N GLY A 373 -4.74 14.50 -27.67
CA GLY A 373 -5.93 14.08 -28.39
C GLY A 373 -6.49 12.68 -28.19
N ALA A 374 -5.75 11.59 -28.15
CA ALA A 374 -6.33 10.24 -28.11
C ALA A 374 -6.65 9.82 -26.67
N LEU A 375 -5.70 9.90 -25.77
CA LEU A 375 -5.87 9.52 -24.35
C LEU A 375 -6.95 10.37 -23.65
N VAL A 376 -7.01 11.66 -23.97
CA VAL A 376 -7.99 12.61 -23.38
C VAL A 376 -9.41 12.38 -23.88
N ARG A 377 -9.58 11.80 -25.07
CA ARG A 377 -10.91 11.56 -25.67
C ARG A 377 -11.56 10.26 -25.19
N GLU A 378 -10.78 9.28 -24.80
CA GLU A 378 -11.29 7.96 -24.35
C GLU A 378 -11.51 7.89 -22.84
N VAL A 379 -10.77 8.71 -22.05
CA VAL A 379 -10.99 8.79 -20.60
C VAL A 379 -12.24 9.61 -20.33
N GLY A 380 -13.25 8.96 -19.73
CA GLY A 380 -14.51 9.61 -19.34
C GLY A 380 -14.26 10.80 -18.39
N ARG A 381 -15.09 11.85 -18.52
CA ARG A 381 -15.08 12.97 -17.58
C ARG A 381 -15.95 12.63 -16.38
N PHE A 382 -15.38 11.87 -15.44
CA PHE A 382 -16.08 11.58 -14.21
C PHE A 382 -15.98 12.75 -13.23
N THR A 383 -17.07 12.99 -12.51
CA THR A 383 -17.11 13.94 -11.40
C THR A 383 -16.98 13.17 -10.09
N PRO A 384 -16.06 13.57 -9.19
CA PRO A 384 -15.91 12.91 -7.90
C PRO A 384 -17.11 13.19 -7.00
N GLY A 385 -17.50 12.18 -6.20
CA GLY A 385 -18.41 12.33 -5.08
C GLY A 385 -17.83 13.26 -3.99
N GLN A 386 -18.70 13.77 -3.12
CA GLN A 386 -18.27 14.75 -2.11
C GLN A 386 -17.98 14.16 -0.74
N SER A 387 -18.51 12.98 -0.44
CA SER A 387 -18.40 12.36 0.89
C SER A 387 -18.54 10.84 0.84
N ALA A 388 -18.11 10.17 1.91
CA ALA A 388 -18.37 8.75 2.16
C ALA A 388 -19.84 8.56 2.60
N THR A 389 -20.77 8.70 1.64
CA THR A 389 -22.20 8.48 1.84
C THR A 389 -22.45 7.01 2.13
N LEU A 390 -23.26 6.72 3.14
CA LEU A 390 -23.62 5.34 3.49
C LEU A 390 -24.83 4.88 2.66
N LEU A 391 -24.78 3.64 2.20
CA LEU A 391 -25.96 2.99 1.60
C LEU A 391 -26.87 2.47 2.73
N PRO A 392 -28.16 2.89 2.76
CA PRO A 392 -29.12 2.54 3.81
C PRO A 392 -29.72 1.13 3.56
N SER A 393 -28.89 0.11 3.61
CA SER A 393 -29.27 -1.32 3.50
C SER A 393 -29.88 -1.80 4.83
N ILE A 394 -30.07 -3.12 5.01
CA ILE A 394 -30.50 -3.75 6.28
C ILE A 394 -29.70 -3.17 7.46
N VAL A 395 -28.42 -2.90 7.25
CA VAL A 395 -27.56 -2.12 8.13
C VAL A 395 -26.81 -1.07 7.30
N PRO A 396 -26.36 0.05 7.90
CA PRO A 396 -25.59 1.05 7.19
C PRO A 396 -24.29 0.49 6.61
N LEU A 397 -24.14 0.53 5.28
CA LEU A 397 -22.96 0.05 4.57
C LEU A 397 -22.06 1.22 4.17
N GLY A 398 -20.77 1.08 4.45
CA GLY A 398 -19.74 1.99 3.97
C GLY A 398 -19.12 1.46 2.68
N GLU A 399 -19.33 2.17 1.57
CA GLU A 399 -18.87 1.78 0.25
C GLU A 399 -17.48 2.35 -0.06
N SER A 400 -16.71 1.58 -0.83
CA SER A 400 -15.49 2.02 -1.52
C SER A 400 -15.51 1.43 -2.93
N ILE A 401 -15.53 2.24 -3.98
CA ILE A 401 -15.47 1.72 -5.34
C ILE A 401 -14.01 1.53 -5.76
N CYS A 402 -13.61 0.26 -5.97
CA CYS A 402 -12.32 -0.13 -6.56
C CYS A 402 -11.11 0.47 -5.82
N TYR A 403 -10.36 1.35 -6.48
CA TYR A 403 -9.15 2.01 -5.99
C TYR A 403 -9.31 2.73 -4.64
N GLU A 404 -10.52 3.13 -4.26
CA GLU A 404 -10.75 3.89 -3.03
C GLU A 404 -10.34 3.16 -1.76
N VAL A 405 -10.34 1.83 -1.76
CA VAL A 405 -9.94 1.03 -0.59
C VAL A 405 -8.47 1.26 -0.18
N VAL A 406 -7.64 1.79 -1.09
CA VAL A 406 -6.24 2.12 -0.76
C VAL A 406 -6.12 3.37 0.13
N TYR A 407 -7.19 4.19 0.23
CA TYR A 407 -7.23 5.39 1.07
C TYR A 407 -7.74 5.07 2.49
N PRO A 408 -6.86 5.02 3.51
CA PRO A 408 -7.30 4.68 4.87
C PRO A 408 -8.26 5.72 5.48
N GLY A 409 -8.18 6.97 5.03
CA GLY A 409 -9.08 8.03 5.42
C GLY A 409 -10.52 7.82 4.96
N HIS A 410 -10.72 7.19 3.81
CA HIS A 410 -12.03 6.92 3.25
C HIS A 410 -12.84 5.93 4.12
N SER A 411 -12.29 4.75 4.41
CA SER A 411 -12.92 3.78 5.30
C SER A 411 -13.14 4.33 6.71
N ALA A 412 -12.19 5.14 7.22
CA ALA A 412 -12.33 5.79 8.52
C ALA A 412 -13.49 6.80 8.52
N ALA A 413 -13.71 7.56 7.43
CA ALA A 413 -14.83 8.47 7.29
C ALA A 413 -16.16 7.72 7.25
N ALA A 414 -16.27 6.62 6.50
CA ALA A 414 -17.45 5.78 6.47
C ALA A 414 -17.82 5.27 7.88
N VAL A 415 -16.83 4.78 8.65
CA VAL A 415 -17.02 4.32 10.04
C VAL A 415 -17.48 5.47 10.97
N LYS A 416 -16.90 6.66 10.83
CA LYS A 416 -17.35 7.85 11.59
C LYS A 416 -18.79 8.25 11.26
N ASN A 417 -19.21 8.07 10.01
CA ASN A 417 -20.57 8.33 9.55
C ASN A 417 -21.55 7.24 9.99
N GLY A 418 -21.07 6.15 10.62
CA GLY A 418 -21.92 5.11 11.19
C GLY A 418 -21.97 3.81 10.38
N ALA A 419 -21.06 3.57 9.44
CA ALA A 419 -20.98 2.31 8.74
C ALA A 419 -20.80 1.15 9.73
N GLU A 420 -21.65 0.13 9.62
CA GLU A 420 -21.60 -1.07 10.46
C GLU A 420 -20.91 -2.24 9.78
N ILE A 421 -20.91 -2.25 8.44
CA ILE A 421 -20.17 -3.16 7.55
C ILE A 421 -19.51 -2.31 6.46
N LEU A 422 -18.33 -2.67 6.03
CA LEU A 422 -17.64 -2.06 4.88
C LEU A 422 -17.76 -2.97 3.68
N ILE A 423 -17.94 -2.37 2.50
CA ILE A 423 -18.02 -3.10 1.24
C ILE A 423 -17.13 -2.46 0.18
N THR A 424 -16.72 -3.23 -0.83
CA THR A 424 -16.08 -2.69 -2.04
C THR A 424 -16.52 -3.46 -3.28
N LEU A 425 -16.94 -2.72 -4.28
CA LEU A 425 -17.25 -3.20 -5.62
C LEU A 425 -16.07 -2.82 -6.52
N THR A 426 -15.45 -3.81 -7.18
CA THR A 426 -14.21 -3.56 -7.90
C THR A 426 -14.14 -4.29 -9.23
N ASN A 427 -13.40 -3.69 -10.17
CA ASN A 427 -13.01 -4.33 -11.43
C ASN A 427 -11.49 -4.42 -11.52
N ASP A 428 -10.94 -5.52 -11.04
CA ASP A 428 -9.50 -5.81 -11.12
C ASP A 428 -9.10 -6.41 -12.49
N GLY A 429 -10.02 -6.54 -13.45
CA GLY A 429 -9.73 -7.04 -14.80
C GLY A 429 -8.59 -6.29 -15.50
N TRP A 430 -8.44 -5.00 -15.18
CA TRP A 430 -7.32 -4.17 -15.63
C TRP A 430 -5.94 -4.69 -15.24
N TYR A 431 -5.84 -5.48 -14.17
CA TYR A 431 -4.57 -5.93 -13.60
C TYR A 431 -4.15 -7.33 -14.06
N GLY A 432 -5.08 -8.10 -14.67
CA GLY A 432 -4.82 -9.48 -15.09
C GLY A 432 -4.25 -10.35 -13.97
N HIS A 433 -3.29 -11.20 -14.31
CA HIS A 433 -2.60 -12.11 -13.37
C HIS A 433 -1.32 -11.50 -12.78
N SER A 434 -1.23 -10.18 -12.67
CA SER A 434 -0.10 -9.48 -12.06
C SER A 434 -0.14 -9.52 -10.52
N TRP A 435 0.79 -8.82 -9.87
CA TRP A 435 0.79 -8.66 -8.40
C TRP A 435 -0.30 -7.70 -7.89
N ALA A 436 -0.91 -6.90 -8.76
CA ALA A 436 -1.85 -5.86 -8.35
C ALA A 436 -3.09 -6.38 -7.63
N PRO A 437 -3.77 -7.48 -8.04
CA PRO A 437 -4.90 -8.03 -7.29
C PRO A 437 -4.57 -8.36 -5.84
N ASP A 438 -3.40 -9.00 -5.57
CA ASP A 438 -2.96 -9.31 -4.22
C ASP A 438 -2.64 -8.05 -3.42
N GLN A 439 -1.96 -7.07 -4.04
CA GLN A 439 -1.66 -5.77 -3.43
C GLN A 439 -2.94 -5.02 -3.07
N HIS A 440 -3.93 -5.04 -3.96
CA HIS A 440 -5.22 -4.40 -3.78
C HIS A 440 -6.03 -5.09 -2.67
N PHE A 441 -6.09 -6.42 -2.68
CA PHE A 441 -6.77 -7.20 -1.64
C PHE A 441 -6.13 -7.04 -0.26
N ALA A 442 -4.81 -6.90 -0.19
CA ALA A 442 -4.12 -6.62 1.06
C ALA A 442 -4.61 -5.30 1.72
N GLN A 443 -4.98 -4.28 0.93
CA GLN A 443 -5.54 -3.05 1.47
C GLN A 443 -6.90 -3.31 2.15
N VAL A 444 -7.74 -4.17 1.59
CA VAL A 444 -9.01 -4.57 2.23
C VAL A 444 -8.76 -5.15 3.62
N ARG A 445 -7.75 -6.02 3.76
CA ARG A 445 -7.37 -6.61 5.06
C ARG A 445 -6.92 -5.54 6.07
N LEU A 446 -6.12 -4.58 5.62
CA LEU A 446 -5.69 -3.47 6.46
C LEU A 446 -6.89 -2.62 6.89
N ARG A 447 -7.80 -2.25 5.96
CA ARG A 447 -8.98 -1.42 6.28
C ARG A 447 -9.92 -2.15 7.24
N ALA A 448 -10.18 -3.44 7.04
CA ALA A 448 -11.00 -4.25 7.95
C ALA A 448 -10.44 -4.24 9.37
N ALA A 449 -9.14 -4.50 9.53
CA ALA A 449 -8.47 -4.53 10.82
C ALA A 449 -8.40 -3.13 11.48
N GLU A 450 -8.04 -2.07 10.73
CA GLU A 450 -8.01 -0.68 11.24
C GLU A 450 -9.36 -0.23 11.78
N SER A 451 -10.43 -0.63 11.10
CA SER A 451 -11.79 -0.18 11.39
C SER A 451 -12.55 -1.08 12.34
N ARG A 452 -12.04 -2.29 12.63
CA ARG A 452 -12.79 -3.35 13.32
C ARG A 452 -14.16 -3.58 12.67
N ARG A 453 -14.16 -3.74 11.33
CA ARG A 453 -15.37 -4.00 10.54
C ARG A 453 -15.18 -5.24 9.67
N TRP A 454 -16.26 -5.99 9.51
CA TRP A 454 -16.35 -6.88 8.36
C TRP A 454 -16.19 -6.07 7.09
N PHE A 455 -15.43 -6.62 6.15
CA PHE A 455 -15.27 -6.06 4.83
C PHE A 455 -15.65 -7.09 3.77
N ALA A 456 -16.62 -6.77 2.94
CA ALA A 456 -17.10 -7.63 1.87
C ALA A 456 -16.66 -7.06 0.52
N ARG A 457 -15.85 -7.81 -0.23
CA ARG A 457 -15.29 -7.39 -1.52
C ARG A 457 -15.83 -8.24 -2.66
N ALA A 458 -16.59 -7.64 -3.58
CA ALA A 458 -17.01 -8.24 -4.85
C ALA A 458 -16.12 -7.72 -5.99
N ALA A 459 -15.43 -8.63 -6.68
CA ALA A 459 -14.54 -8.33 -7.81
C ALA A 459 -15.06 -8.96 -9.10
N LEU A 460 -14.88 -8.27 -10.23
CA LEU A 460 -15.36 -8.78 -11.53
C LEU A 460 -14.59 -10.04 -11.94
N THR A 461 -13.27 -10.01 -11.90
CA THR A 461 -12.33 -11.12 -12.20
C THR A 461 -11.20 -11.22 -11.19
N GLY A 462 -11.07 -10.25 -10.28
CA GLY A 462 -10.03 -10.19 -9.25
C GLY A 462 -10.31 -11.13 -8.08
N ILE A 463 -9.78 -10.78 -6.90
CA ILE A 463 -10.00 -11.54 -5.68
C ILE A 463 -11.27 -11.03 -5.01
N SER A 464 -12.34 -11.84 -4.98
CA SER A 464 -13.50 -11.60 -4.12
C SER A 464 -13.32 -12.29 -2.78
N GLY A 465 -13.80 -11.70 -1.69
CA GLY A 465 -13.69 -12.36 -0.39
C GLY A 465 -14.26 -11.56 0.76
N PHE A 466 -14.48 -12.27 1.85
CA PHE A 466 -14.83 -11.68 3.14
C PHE A 466 -13.58 -11.52 3.99
N VAL A 467 -13.48 -10.37 4.64
CA VAL A 467 -12.40 -10.09 5.60
C VAL A 467 -13.03 -9.74 6.94
N ASP A 468 -12.64 -10.48 7.98
CA ASP A 468 -13.17 -10.28 9.33
C ASP A 468 -12.58 -9.02 10.00
N PRO A 469 -13.14 -8.58 11.15
CA PRO A 469 -12.66 -7.40 11.86
C PRO A 469 -11.20 -7.47 12.36
N TYR A 470 -10.55 -8.61 12.23
CA TYR A 470 -9.14 -8.83 12.57
C TYR A 470 -8.24 -8.91 11.33
N GLY A 471 -8.81 -8.73 10.12
CA GLY A 471 -8.07 -8.82 8.86
C GLY A 471 -7.82 -10.26 8.39
N ARG A 472 -8.49 -11.26 8.99
CA ARG A 472 -8.44 -12.66 8.53
C ARG A 472 -9.40 -12.84 7.36
N VAL A 473 -9.07 -13.76 6.48
CA VAL A 473 -9.85 -14.07 5.27
C VAL A 473 -10.45 -15.48 5.45
N PRO A 474 -11.70 -15.60 5.94
CA PRO A 474 -12.33 -16.91 6.10
C PRO A 474 -12.60 -17.59 4.77
N GLU A 475 -12.95 -16.82 3.73
CA GLU A 475 -13.30 -17.34 2.42
C GLU A 475 -12.99 -16.33 1.32
N ARG A 476 -12.50 -16.81 0.16
CA ARG A 476 -12.23 -15.99 -1.02
C ARG A 476 -12.32 -16.79 -2.32
N LEU A 477 -12.60 -16.10 -3.43
CA LEU A 477 -12.42 -16.57 -4.80
C LEU A 477 -11.12 -15.97 -5.36
N GLU A 478 -10.37 -16.78 -6.08
CA GLU A 478 -9.11 -16.37 -6.69
C GLU A 478 -9.34 -15.60 -8.01
N VAL A 479 -8.28 -14.95 -8.50
CA VAL A 479 -8.29 -14.26 -9.79
C VAL A 479 -8.76 -15.20 -10.92
N GLY A 480 -9.69 -14.73 -11.75
CA GLY A 480 -10.28 -15.50 -12.85
C GLY A 480 -11.32 -16.53 -12.41
N GLY A 481 -11.56 -16.70 -11.11
CA GLY A 481 -12.63 -17.56 -10.62
C GLY A 481 -14.01 -17.06 -11.03
N GLN A 482 -15.00 -17.97 -11.10
CA GLN A 482 -16.39 -17.63 -11.35
C GLN A 482 -17.29 -18.28 -10.30
N GLY A 483 -18.23 -17.52 -9.75
CA GLY A 483 -19.17 -18.01 -8.74
C GLY A 483 -19.65 -16.93 -7.80
N PHE A 484 -20.06 -17.36 -6.61
CA PHE A 484 -20.39 -16.46 -5.51
C PHE A 484 -19.89 -17.03 -4.18
N LEU A 485 -19.67 -16.16 -3.21
CA LEU A 485 -19.42 -16.49 -1.81
C LEU A 485 -20.59 -15.98 -0.98
N ILE A 486 -20.85 -16.63 0.18
CA ILE A 486 -21.89 -16.19 1.10
C ILE A 486 -21.39 -16.31 2.54
N ALA A 487 -21.65 -15.27 3.36
CA ALA A 487 -21.28 -15.26 4.77
C ALA A 487 -22.28 -14.45 5.61
N ASP A 488 -22.33 -14.80 6.91
CA ASP A 488 -23.11 -14.04 7.90
C ASP A 488 -22.19 -12.98 8.53
N LEU A 489 -22.43 -11.70 8.22
CA LEU A 489 -21.63 -10.58 8.67
C LEU A 489 -22.28 -9.90 9.87
N THR A 490 -21.58 -9.89 11.00
CA THR A 490 -22.05 -9.21 12.22
C THR A 490 -21.85 -7.70 12.09
N PRO A 491 -22.93 -6.88 12.21
CA PRO A 491 -22.80 -5.42 12.24
C PRO A 491 -22.03 -4.95 13.48
N ILE A 492 -21.20 -3.92 13.34
CA ILE A 492 -20.33 -3.41 14.42
C ILE A 492 -20.43 -1.89 14.47
N ARG A 493 -20.54 -1.29 15.69
CA ARG A 493 -20.57 0.17 15.89
C ARG A 493 -19.34 0.76 16.55
N THR A 494 -18.45 -0.08 17.05
CA THR A 494 -17.22 0.39 17.71
C THR A 494 -16.43 1.31 16.78
N VAL A 495 -16.07 2.51 17.25
CA VAL A 495 -15.18 3.43 16.52
C VAL A 495 -13.78 3.31 17.09
N THR A 496 -12.85 2.78 16.30
CA THR A 496 -11.46 2.58 16.73
C THR A 496 -10.72 3.90 16.93
N PRO A 497 -9.66 3.96 17.75
CA PRO A 497 -8.80 5.15 17.88
C PRO A 497 -8.28 5.62 16.52
N ARG A 498 -7.87 4.70 15.64
CA ARG A 498 -7.44 5.01 14.28
C ARG A 498 -8.54 5.69 13.46
N ALA A 499 -9.75 5.17 13.51
CA ALA A 499 -10.88 5.78 12.80
C ALA A 499 -11.24 7.14 13.40
N ARG A 500 -11.23 7.29 14.74
CA ARG A 500 -11.60 8.52 15.46
C ARG A 500 -10.62 9.66 15.22
N TRP A 501 -9.30 9.41 15.36
CA TRP A 501 -8.25 10.44 15.35
C TRP A 501 -7.48 10.53 14.02
N GLY A 502 -7.82 9.72 13.04
CA GLY A 502 -7.14 9.70 11.77
C GLY A 502 -5.71 9.18 11.89
N ASP A 503 -4.81 9.75 11.12
CA ASP A 503 -3.40 9.31 11.03
C ASP A 503 -2.53 10.02 12.10
N TRP A 504 -2.94 9.95 13.37
CA TRP A 504 -2.28 10.63 14.49
C TRP A 504 -0.81 10.21 14.66
N TRP A 505 -0.46 8.95 14.31
CA TRP A 505 0.92 8.48 14.39
C TRP A 505 1.83 9.19 13.37
N PHE A 506 1.31 9.46 12.18
CA PHE A 506 2.01 10.30 11.20
C PHE A 506 2.34 11.69 11.78
N VAL A 507 1.38 12.32 12.43
CA VAL A 507 1.57 13.65 13.04
C VAL A 507 2.68 13.62 14.10
N LEU A 508 2.68 12.60 14.96
CA LEU A 508 3.74 12.42 15.96
C LEU A 508 5.11 12.20 15.30
N CYS A 509 5.18 11.38 14.26
CA CYS A 509 6.42 11.15 13.52
C CYS A 509 6.90 12.44 12.82
N ALA A 510 6.01 13.22 12.23
CA ALA A 510 6.38 14.50 11.59
C ALA A 510 6.96 15.49 12.60
N ILE A 511 6.30 15.66 13.76
CA ILE A 511 6.80 16.50 14.86
C ILE A 511 8.15 15.97 15.37
N GLY A 512 8.25 14.65 15.58
CA GLY A 512 9.48 14.00 16.05
C GLY A 512 10.63 14.15 15.06
N ALA A 513 10.38 14.05 13.75
CA ALA A 513 11.40 14.26 12.72
C ALA A 513 11.96 15.69 12.75
N VAL A 514 11.08 16.69 12.79
CA VAL A 514 11.50 18.10 12.89
C VAL A 514 12.25 18.36 14.19
N GLY A 515 11.73 17.88 15.32
CA GLY A 515 12.36 18.05 16.63
C GLY A 515 13.76 17.44 16.71
N LEU A 516 13.95 16.22 16.20
CA LEU A 516 15.26 15.56 16.15
C LEU A 516 16.24 16.28 15.22
N LEU A 517 15.78 16.78 14.07
CA LEU A 517 16.63 17.57 13.17
C LEU A 517 17.13 18.86 13.84
N ILE A 518 16.24 19.58 14.52
CA ILE A 518 16.61 20.79 15.26
C ILE A 518 17.60 20.44 16.39
N TRP A 519 17.29 19.42 17.17
CA TRP A 519 18.10 19.00 18.32
C TRP A 519 19.52 18.60 17.92
N THR A 520 19.69 17.84 16.81
CA THR A 520 21.01 17.43 16.30
C THR A 520 21.83 18.59 15.75
N ARG A 521 21.19 19.70 15.38
CA ARG A 521 21.87 20.93 14.93
C ARG A 521 22.29 21.82 16.10
N VAL A 522 21.47 21.90 17.16
CA VAL A 522 21.73 22.73 18.34
C VAL A 522 22.77 22.10 19.29
N ARG A 523 22.79 20.78 19.35
CA ARG A 523 23.76 20.02 20.15
C ARG A 523 24.59 19.12 19.24
N PRO A 524 25.61 19.63 18.57
CA PRO A 524 26.54 18.80 17.83
C PRO A 524 27.15 17.81 18.83
N VAL A 525 27.02 16.52 18.53
CA VAL A 525 27.64 15.45 19.33
C VAL A 525 29.13 15.71 19.34
N SER A 526 29.70 16.05 20.50
CA SER A 526 31.14 16.05 20.67
C SER A 526 31.68 14.70 20.24
N PRO A 527 32.73 14.63 19.41
CA PRO A 527 33.30 13.35 19.07
C PRO A 527 33.65 12.66 20.39
N LEU A 528 33.01 11.51 20.64
CA LEU A 528 33.40 10.62 21.72
C LEU A 528 34.89 10.40 21.52
N LYS A 529 35.73 10.84 22.48
CA LYS A 529 37.15 10.59 22.48
C LYS A 529 37.30 9.08 22.29
N GLU A 530 37.95 8.69 21.21
CA GLU A 530 38.47 7.32 21.04
C GLU A 530 39.32 7.03 22.27
N ALA A 531 38.82 6.18 23.13
CA ALA A 531 39.54 5.61 24.26
C ALA A 531 39.74 4.12 23.98
#